data_dfecd461eec9f731b98b3b26fa224d03
#
_entry.id   dfecd461eec9f731b98b3b26fa224d03
#
_cell.length_a   1.000
_cell.length_b   1.000
_cell.length_c   1.000
_cell.angle_alpha   90.00
_cell.angle_beta   90.00
_cell.angle_gamma   90.00
#
_symmetry.space_group_name_H-M   'P 1'
#
loop_
_entity.id
_entity.type
_entity.pdbx_description
1 polymer ?
#
loop_
_entity_poly.entity_id
_entity_poly.type
_entity_poly.pdbx_seq_one_letter_code
_entity_poly.pdbx_strand_id
1 'polypeptide(L)'
;MIEVNELTKRYGATTAVKDLSFTVRPGLVTGFLGPNGAGKSTTLRMILGLNEPTGGSVTIDGRSFRERPRGLRHVGALLDAGDVHGGRTAAAHLAALARGNRIPRARVDEALREVGLTGAARRRIGGFSLGMKQRLGIAGTLLGDPPVLLFDEPLNGLDPEGVKWVRGLFRRLAGEGRTVFVSSHLMTEMESTADELVVIGRGELIAAEGLAEFAARGTRSSVRVGTRQGAELTELLTAEGADVTPAGGDGRGELLAVTGLSSERVAEVAFQHRIMLGELTAGRSSLEEAFMELTADSVEYGARPATPEPGTTR
;
A
#
# COMPACT_ATOMS: atom_id res chain seq x y z
N MET A 1 18.50 6.87 -2.47
CA MET A 1 17.43 7.84 -2.18
C MET A 1 16.69 8.18 -3.47
N ILE A 2 15.34 8.28 -3.44
CA ILE A 2 14.53 8.77 -4.56
C ILE A 2 13.93 10.12 -4.16
N GLU A 3 14.03 11.11 -5.01
CA GLU A 3 13.49 12.45 -4.79
C GLU A 3 12.52 12.78 -5.92
N VAL A 4 11.29 13.09 -5.55
CA VAL A 4 10.19 13.45 -6.46
C VAL A 4 9.79 14.88 -6.13
N ASN A 5 9.85 15.77 -7.14
CA ASN A 5 9.60 17.20 -6.97
C ASN A 5 8.55 17.67 -7.99
N GLU A 6 7.39 18.12 -7.50
CA GLU A 6 6.27 18.69 -8.27
C GLU A 6 5.88 17.85 -9.50
N LEU A 7 6.00 16.51 -9.33
CA LEU A 7 5.86 15.58 -10.43
C LEU A 7 4.43 15.57 -10.96
N THR A 8 4.27 15.85 -12.25
CA THR A 8 2.97 15.92 -12.91
C THR A 8 2.95 15.08 -14.18
N LYS A 9 1.85 14.35 -14.41
CA LYS A 9 1.61 13.60 -15.64
C LYS A 9 0.20 13.77 -16.14
N ARG A 10 0.09 14.24 -17.39
CA ARG A 10 -1.17 14.35 -18.13
C ARG A 10 -1.19 13.44 -19.35
N TYR A 11 -2.33 12.81 -19.59
CA TYR A 11 -2.65 12.06 -20.80
C TYR A 11 -3.85 12.70 -21.47
N GLY A 12 -3.61 13.56 -22.46
CA GLY A 12 -4.66 14.39 -23.05
C GLY A 12 -5.33 15.28 -22.00
N ALA A 13 -6.63 15.13 -21.81
CA ALA A 13 -7.40 15.87 -20.81
C ALA A 13 -7.30 15.30 -19.38
N THR A 14 -6.82 14.07 -19.23
CA THR A 14 -6.76 13.39 -17.92
C THR A 14 -5.43 13.66 -17.23
N THR A 15 -5.47 14.17 -16.00
CA THR A 15 -4.29 14.30 -15.13
C THR A 15 -4.20 13.05 -14.25
N ALA A 16 -3.20 12.22 -14.51
CA ALA A 16 -2.98 10.97 -13.76
C ALA A 16 -2.14 11.17 -12.50
N VAL A 17 -1.26 12.19 -12.50
CA VAL A 17 -0.41 12.57 -11.36
C VAL A 17 -0.32 14.09 -11.38
N LYS A 18 -0.46 14.74 -10.22
CA LYS A 18 -0.49 16.20 -10.08
C LYS A 18 0.36 16.66 -8.90
N ASP A 19 1.41 17.39 -9.21
CA ASP A 19 2.29 18.11 -8.28
C ASP A 19 2.80 17.27 -7.09
N LEU A 20 3.11 15.97 -7.34
CA LEU A 20 3.60 15.08 -6.30
C LEU A 20 5.02 15.48 -5.87
N SER A 21 5.21 15.67 -4.55
CA SER A 21 6.52 15.90 -3.96
C SER A 21 6.71 15.02 -2.73
N PHE A 22 7.69 14.13 -2.77
CA PHE A 22 8.06 13.24 -1.65
C PHE A 22 9.48 12.68 -1.83
N THR A 23 10.01 12.12 -0.76
CA THR A 23 11.33 11.49 -0.75
C THR A 23 11.24 10.06 -0.23
N VAL A 24 11.94 9.11 -0.88
CA VAL A 24 12.08 7.74 -0.40
C VAL A 24 13.52 7.54 0.10
N ARG A 25 13.66 7.29 1.38
CA ARG A 25 14.97 7.25 2.08
C ARG A 25 15.60 5.85 2.01
N PRO A 26 16.94 5.76 1.99
CA PRO A 26 17.64 4.49 2.14
C PRO A 26 17.51 3.94 3.56
N GLY A 27 17.60 2.63 3.71
CA GLY A 27 17.53 1.95 5.00
C GLY A 27 16.11 1.69 5.51
N LEU A 28 15.10 2.11 4.77
CA LEU A 28 13.69 2.00 5.14
C LEU A 28 12.88 1.32 4.03
N VAL A 29 11.79 0.66 4.43
CA VAL A 29 10.72 0.23 3.54
C VAL A 29 9.67 1.34 3.50
N THR A 30 9.54 2.01 2.36
CA THR A 30 8.51 3.01 2.14
C THR A 30 7.35 2.41 1.36
N GLY A 31 6.15 2.39 1.96
CA GLY A 31 4.91 1.98 1.32
C GLY A 31 4.32 3.10 0.48
N PHE A 32 3.95 2.82 -0.76
CA PHE A 32 3.26 3.74 -1.67
C PHE A 32 1.81 3.32 -1.84
N LEU A 33 0.94 3.97 -1.09
CA LEU A 33 -0.46 3.60 -0.93
C LEU A 33 -1.40 4.49 -1.73
N GLY A 34 -2.48 3.90 -2.19
CA GLY A 34 -3.56 4.62 -2.84
C GLY A 34 -4.53 3.64 -3.51
N PRO A 35 -5.78 4.03 -3.74
CA PRO A 35 -6.75 3.20 -4.46
C PRO A 35 -6.30 2.90 -5.89
N ASN A 36 -6.99 2.00 -6.55
CA ASN A 36 -6.77 1.74 -7.98
C ASN A 36 -7.09 3.01 -8.77
N GLY A 37 -6.23 3.33 -9.75
CA GLY A 37 -6.36 4.59 -10.51
C GLY A 37 -5.70 5.82 -9.85
N ALA A 38 -5.22 5.74 -8.61
CA ALA A 38 -4.61 6.88 -7.90
C ALA A 38 -3.29 7.41 -8.50
N GLY A 39 -2.72 6.75 -9.51
CA GLY A 39 -1.48 7.19 -10.16
C GLY A 39 -0.21 6.45 -9.73
N LYS A 40 -0.29 5.40 -8.88
CA LYS A 40 0.88 4.65 -8.36
C LYS A 40 1.80 4.14 -9.47
N SER A 41 1.30 3.29 -10.36
CA SER A 41 2.10 2.71 -11.45
C SER A 41 2.62 3.76 -12.42
N THR A 42 1.85 4.85 -12.64
CA THR A 42 2.30 5.99 -13.47
C THR A 42 3.51 6.66 -12.83
N THR A 43 3.48 6.89 -11.53
CA THR A 43 4.58 7.47 -10.76
C THR A 43 5.82 6.57 -10.80
N LEU A 44 5.67 5.27 -10.54
CA LEU A 44 6.79 4.30 -10.63
C LEU A 44 7.41 4.28 -12.03
N ARG A 45 6.61 4.34 -13.08
CA ARG A 45 7.10 4.42 -14.47
C ARG A 45 7.84 5.72 -14.76
N MET A 46 7.42 6.84 -14.17
CA MET A 46 8.15 8.11 -14.29
C MET A 46 9.48 8.09 -13.55
N ILE A 47 9.53 7.50 -12.35
CA ILE A 47 10.78 7.29 -11.60
C ILE A 47 11.80 6.52 -12.43
N LEU A 48 11.35 5.52 -13.18
CA LEU A 48 12.18 4.71 -14.08
C LEU A 48 12.41 5.35 -15.46
N GLY A 49 11.90 6.56 -15.70
CA GLY A 49 12.01 7.22 -16.99
C GLY A 49 11.30 6.50 -18.15
N LEU A 50 10.40 5.55 -17.86
CA LEU A 50 9.57 4.85 -18.85
C LEU A 50 8.47 5.75 -19.39
N ASN A 51 7.96 6.65 -18.54
CA ASN A 51 7.05 7.71 -18.90
C ASN A 51 7.75 9.05 -18.68
N GLU A 52 7.63 9.98 -19.65
CA GLU A 52 8.11 11.34 -19.48
C GLU A 52 7.13 12.14 -18.62
N PRO A 53 7.58 12.84 -17.56
CA PRO A 53 6.73 13.78 -16.83
C PRO A 53 6.24 14.90 -17.75
N THR A 54 5.04 15.42 -17.47
CA THR A 54 4.54 16.65 -18.12
C THR A 54 5.08 17.90 -17.41
N GLY A 55 5.41 17.76 -16.12
CA GLY A 55 6.02 18.79 -15.27
C GLY A 55 6.74 18.15 -14.08
N GLY A 56 7.57 18.92 -13.42
CA GLY A 56 8.36 18.46 -12.29
C GLY A 56 9.54 17.57 -12.67
N SER A 57 10.14 16.91 -11.67
CA SER A 57 11.32 16.09 -11.88
C SER A 57 11.41 14.92 -10.89
N VAL A 58 12.18 13.90 -11.28
CA VAL A 58 12.53 12.76 -10.42
C VAL A 58 14.01 12.50 -10.52
N THR A 59 14.65 12.33 -9.36
CA THR A 59 16.04 11.90 -9.27
C THR A 59 16.20 10.66 -8.39
N ILE A 60 17.20 9.86 -8.70
CA ILE A 60 17.67 8.75 -7.88
C ILE A 60 19.14 9.05 -7.55
N ASP A 61 19.45 9.27 -6.26
CA ASP A 61 20.75 9.76 -5.82
C ASP A 61 21.24 10.95 -6.66
N GLY A 62 20.36 11.96 -6.81
CA GLY A 62 20.63 13.23 -7.48
C GLY A 62 20.74 13.17 -9.02
N ARG A 63 20.45 12.04 -9.67
CA ARG A 63 20.50 11.88 -11.13
C ARG A 63 19.23 11.23 -11.70
N SER A 64 18.84 11.60 -12.92
CA SER A 64 17.79 10.91 -13.64
C SER A 64 18.17 9.46 -13.92
N PHE A 65 17.21 8.53 -13.79
CA PHE A 65 17.46 7.12 -14.12
C PHE A 65 17.83 6.91 -15.60
N ARG A 66 17.34 7.74 -16.51
CA ARG A 66 17.67 7.70 -17.95
C ARG A 66 19.15 7.93 -18.24
N GLU A 67 19.84 8.68 -17.37
CA GLU A 67 21.27 8.97 -17.50
C GLU A 67 22.17 7.82 -17.01
N ARG A 68 21.56 6.77 -16.42
CA ARG A 68 22.32 5.68 -15.82
C ARG A 68 22.50 4.50 -16.78
N PRO A 69 23.71 4.24 -17.27
CA PRO A 69 23.97 3.05 -18.07
C PRO A 69 23.82 1.80 -17.20
N ARG A 70 23.32 0.70 -17.81
CA ARG A 70 23.17 -0.59 -17.11
C ARG A 70 22.24 -0.48 -15.90
N GLY A 71 21.03 -0.02 -16.13
CA GLY A 71 20.04 0.36 -15.13
C GLY A 71 19.86 -0.62 -13.97
N LEU A 72 19.91 -1.95 -14.20
CA LEU A 72 19.76 -2.97 -13.15
C LEU A 72 20.86 -2.95 -12.08
N ARG A 73 21.97 -2.25 -12.28
CA ARG A 73 22.99 -2.03 -11.25
C ARG A 73 22.68 -0.86 -10.32
N HIS A 74 21.72 -0.06 -10.71
CA HIS A 74 21.32 1.14 -9.97
C HIS A 74 19.94 1.00 -9.37
N VAL A 75 19.02 0.39 -10.14
CA VAL A 75 17.62 0.20 -9.73
C VAL A 75 17.15 -1.18 -10.18
N GLY A 76 16.62 -1.96 -9.25
CA GLY A 76 15.82 -3.15 -9.53
C GLY A 76 14.35 -2.77 -9.49
N ALA A 77 13.59 -3.10 -10.54
CA ALA A 77 12.17 -2.79 -10.58
C ALA A 77 11.33 -3.99 -11.00
N LEU A 78 10.22 -4.20 -10.31
CA LEU A 78 9.15 -5.12 -10.68
C LEU A 78 7.88 -4.29 -10.86
N LEU A 79 7.45 -4.07 -12.09
CA LEU A 79 6.23 -3.34 -12.42
C LEU A 79 5.06 -4.25 -12.76
N ASP A 80 5.34 -5.40 -13.38
CA ASP A 80 4.36 -6.42 -13.72
C ASP A 80 5.05 -7.79 -13.80
N ALA A 81 4.63 -8.72 -12.98
CA ALA A 81 5.15 -10.09 -12.99
C ALA A 81 4.66 -10.90 -14.21
N GLY A 82 3.61 -10.44 -14.87
CA GLY A 82 3.05 -11.02 -16.08
C GLY A 82 3.81 -10.67 -17.36
N ASP A 83 4.58 -9.58 -17.35
CA ASP A 83 5.32 -9.06 -18.50
C ASP A 83 6.60 -9.85 -18.78
N VAL A 84 6.45 -11.15 -18.98
CA VAL A 84 7.54 -12.08 -19.26
C VAL A 84 7.21 -12.99 -20.46
N HIS A 85 8.18 -13.26 -21.31
CA HIS A 85 7.97 -14.14 -22.46
C HIS A 85 7.85 -15.60 -22.02
N GLY A 86 6.64 -16.18 -22.07
CA GLY A 86 6.32 -17.52 -21.59
C GLY A 86 7.13 -18.66 -22.23
N GLY A 87 7.66 -18.49 -23.44
CA GLY A 87 8.49 -19.47 -24.13
C GLY A 87 9.92 -19.61 -23.60
N ARG A 88 10.41 -18.63 -22.83
CA ARG A 88 11.74 -18.67 -22.21
C ARG A 88 11.74 -19.50 -20.93
N THR A 89 12.88 -20.07 -20.57
CA THR A 89 13.09 -20.62 -19.23
C THR A 89 13.43 -19.50 -18.25
N ALA A 90 13.19 -19.72 -16.94
CA ALA A 90 13.53 -18.73 -15.90
C ALA A 90 15.01 -18.33 -15.94
N ALA A 91 15.91 -19.30 -16.03
CA ALA A 91 17.34 -19.03 -16.14
C ALA A 91 17.71 -18.27 -17.44
N ALA A 92 17.08 -18.60 -18.59
CA ALA A 92 17.34 -17.90 -19.85
C ALA A 92 16.81 -16.45 -19.81
N HIS A 93 15.68 -16.20 -19.14
CA HIS A 93 15.14 -14.86 -18.95
C HIS A 93 16.10 -14.00 -18.13
N LEU A 94 16.50 -14.47 -16.93
CA LEU A 94 17.44 -13.74 -16.08
C LEU A 94 18.82 -13.57 -16.75
N ALA A 95 19.31 -14.59 -17.49
CA ALA A 95 20.58 -14.49 -18.21
C ALA A 95 20.54 -13.43 -19.33
N ALA A 96 19.39 -13.21 -19.97
CA ALA A 96 19.22 -12.14 -20.95
C ALA A 96 19.31 -10.75 -20.28
N LEU A 97 18.63 -10.55 -19.12
CA LEU A 97 18.72 -9.33 -18.32
C LEU A 97 20.16 -9.08 -17.82
N ALA A 98 20.82 -10.12 -17.31
CA ALA A 98 22.20 -10.05 -16.84
C ALA A 98 23.15 -9.60 -17.94
N ARG A 99 23.03 -10.20 -19.14
CA ARG A 99 23.88 -9.87 -20.30
C ARG A 99 23.72 -8.41 -20.72
N GLY A 100 22.48 -7.90 -20.80
CA GLY A 100 22.19 -6.51 -21.15
C GLY A 100 22.80 -5.51 -20.18
N ASN A 101 22.97 -5.91 -18.92
CA ASN A 101 23.50 -5.05 -17.84
C ASN A 101 24.97 -5.38 -17.45
N ARG A 102 25.64 -6.27 -18.20
CA ARG A 102 27.01 -6.77 -17.92
C ARG A 102 27.15 -7.32 -16.50
N ILE A 103 26.12 -8.02 -16.03
CA ILE A 103 26.09 -8.72 -14.75
C ILE A 103 26.68 -10.13 -14.94
N PRO A 104 27.55 -10.61 -14.04
CA PRO A 104 28.10 -11.96 -14.11
C PRO A 104 27.04 -13.04 -14.11
N ARG A 105 27.22 -14.12 -14.88
CA ARG A 105 26.24 -15.20 -14.99
C ARG A 105 25.96 -15.90 -13.65
N ALA A 106 26.95 -15.96 -12.76
CA ALA A 106 26.80 -16.54 -11.42
C ALA A 106 25.64 -15.90 -10.64
N ARG A 107 25.39 -14.59 -10.83
CA ARG A 107 24.27 -13.87 -10.21
C ARG A 107 22.90 -14.42 -10.58
N VAL A 108 22.77 -15.08 -11.75
CA VAL A 108 21.50 -15.71 -12.15
C VAL A 108 21.16 -16.86 -11.21
N ASP A 109 22.12 -17.71 -10.89
CA ASP A 109 21.91 -18.86 -10.01
C ASP A 109 21.71 -18.42 -8.56
N GLU A 110 22.39 -17.35 -8.14
CA GLU A 110 22.19 -16.72 -6.82
C GLU A 110 20.79 -16.14 -6.69
N ALA A 111 20.33 -15.33 -7.66
CA ALA A 111 19.01 -14.74 -7.66
C ALA A 111 17.89 -15.81 -7.68
N LEU A 112 18.04 -16.88 -8.47
CA LEU A 112 17.09 -17.99 -8.48
C LEU A 112 17.04 -18.73 -7.13
N ARG A 113 18.17 -18.88 -6.48
CA ARG A 113 18.27 -19.51 -5.15
C ARG A 113 17.59 -18.64 -4.11
N GLU A 114 17.82 -17.34 -4.13
CA GLU A 114 17.24 -16.37 -3.18
C GLU A 114 15.71 -16.38 -3.18
N VAL A 115 15.11 -16.53 -4.36
CA VAL A 115 13.64 -16.58 -4.50
C VAL A 115 13.05 -18.00 -4.46
N GLY A 116 13.87 -19.04 -4.23
CA GLY A 116 13.42 -20.44 -4.14
C GLY A 116 13.05 -21.08 -5.50
N LEU A 117 13.56 -20.55 -6.61
CA LEU A 117 13.25 -21.05 -7.95
C LEU A 117 14.38 -21.92 -8.59
N THR A 118 15.36 -22.35 -7.83
CA THR A 118 16.48 -23.17 -8.33
C THR A 118 15.99 -24.43 -9.06
N GLY A 119 15.02 -25.17 -8.49
CA GLY A 119 14.43 -26.36 -9.09
C GLY A 119 13.61 -26.10 -10.36
N ALA A 120 13.17 -24.85 -10.56
CA ALA A 120 12.38 -24.43 -11.71
C ALA A 120 13.21 -23.65 -12.77
N ALA A 121 14.52 -23.50 -12.58
CA ALA A 121 15.41 -22.70 -13.42
C ALA A 121 15.30 -23.02 -14.92
N ARG A 122 15.16 -24.31 -15.26
CA ARG A 122 15.05 -24.79 -16.65
C ARG A 122 13.63 -24.94 -17.18
N ARG A 123 12.61 -24.70 -16.34
CA ARG A 123 11.20 -24.75 -16.76
C ARG A 123 10.84 -23.49 -17.54
N ARG A 124 9.94 -23.63 -18.52
CA ARG A 124 9.38 -22.50 -19.28
C ARG A 124 8.45 -21.67 -18.39
N ILE A 125 8.55 -20.36 -18.48
CA ILE A 125 7.79 -19.40 -17.67
C ILE A 125 6.29 -19.49 -17.95
N GLY A 126 5.87 -19.88 -19.16
CA GLY A 126 4.46 -20.08 -19.49
C GLY A 126 3.73 -21.10 -18.59
N GLY A 127 4.47 -22.05 -18.00
CA GLY A 127 3.93 -23.01 -17.04
C GLY A 127 4.10 -22.61 -15.55
N PHE A 128 4.46 -21.35 -15.25
CA PHE A 128 4.58 -20.84 -13.88
C PHE A 128 3.22 -20.40 -13.35
N SER A 129 2.98 -20.66 -12.06
CA SER A 129 1.89 -20.00 -11.32
C SER A 129 2.17 -18.50 -11.21
N LEU A 130 1.15 -17.72 -10.84
CA LEU A 130 1.30 -16.28 -10.60
C LEU A 130 2.38 -16.01 -9.53
N GLY A 131 2.35 -16.74 -8.41
CA GLY A 131 3.37 -16.63 -7.37
C GLY A 131 4.78 -16.98 -7.84
N MET A 132 4.94 -17.97 -8.73
CA MET A 132 6.24 -18.27 -9.33
C MET A 132 6.72 -17.15 -10.28
N LYS A 133 5.81 -16.51 -11.02
CA LYS A 133 6.15 -15.35 -11.85
C LYS A 133 6.55 -14.15 -10.99
N GLN A 134 5.85 -13.93 -9.88
CA GLN A 134 6.17 -12.89 -8.92
C GLN A 134 7.57 -13.10 -8.33
N ARG A 135 7.88 -14.31 -7.87
CA ARG A 135 9.23 -14.67 -7.40
C ARG A 135 10.30 -14.48 -8.48
N LEU A 136 10.00 -14.82 -9.74
CA LEU A 136 10.92 -14.60 -10.86
C LEU A 136 11.15 -13.10 -11.14
N GLY A 137 10.09 -12.28 -11.07
CA GLY A 137 10.18 -10.83 -11.17
C GLY A 137 11.08 -10.26 -10.08
N ILE A 138 10.87 -10.68 -8.81
CA ILE A 138 11.75 -10.31 -7.69
C ILE A 138 13.20 -10.74 -7.95
N ALA A 139 13.44 -11.95 -8.47
CA ALA A 139 14.80 -12.37 -8.86
C ALA A 139 15.43 -11.43 -9.90
N GLY A 140 14.62 -10.93 -10.84
CA GLY A 140 15.05 -9.91 -11.81
C GLY A 140 15.47 -8.59 -11.14
N THR A 141 14.75 -8.15 -10.11
CA THR A 141 15.09 -6.91 -9.37
C THR A 141 16.41 -7.06 -8.61
N LEU A 142 16.69 -8.25 -8.05
CA LEU A 142 17.87 -8.51 -7.25
C LEU A 142 19.13 -8.83 -8.09
N LEU A 143 18.95 -9.08 -9.37
CA LEU A 143 20.00 -9.60 -10.26
C LEU A 143 21.25 -8.71 -10.30
N GLY A 144 21.06 -7.40 -10.35
CA GLY A 144 22.13 -6.39 -10.42
C GLY A 144 22.70 -5.96 -9.08
N ASP A 145 22.16 -6.49 -7.99
CA ASP A 145 22.48 -6.06 -6.61
C ASP A 145 22.34 -4.54 -6.40
N PRO A 146 21.19 -3.95 -6.82
CA PRO A 146 21.02 -2.52 -6.84
C PRO A 146 20.78 -1.93 -5.46
N PRO A 147 21.20 -0.66 -5.22
CA PRO A 147 20.92 0.05 -3.97
C PRO A 147 19.44 0.52 -3.85
N VAL A 148 18.71 0.56 -4.96
CA VAL A 148 17.31 1.02 -5.01
C VAL A 148 16.43 -0.06 -5.61
N LEU A 149 15.30 -0.33 -4.96
CA LEU A 149 14.37 -1.39 -5.33
C LEU A 149 12.95 -0.82 -5.36
N LEU A 150 12.26 -1.02 -6.49
CA LEU A 150 10.88 -0.60 -6.69
C LEU A 150 10.01 -1.83 -6.99
N PHE A 151 8.88 -1.93 -6.29
CA PHE A 151 7.94 -3.02 -6.46
C PHE A 151 6.53 -2.47 -6.63
N ASP A 152 5.88 -2.81 -7.74
CA ASP A 152 4.47 -2.48 -7.99
C ASP A 152 3.61 -3.69 -7.65
N GLU A 153 2.80 -3.58 -6.58
CA GLU A 153 1.89 -4.61 -6.10
C GLU A 153 2.56 -6.01 -5.95
N PRO A 154 3.71 -6.14 -5.28
CA PRO A 154 4.52 -7.37 -5.31
C PRO A 154 3.92 -8.53 -4.52
N LEU A 155 2.93 -8.29 -3.67
CA LEU A 155 2.27 -9.30 -2.83
C LEU A 155 1.08 -9.96 -3.53
N ASN A 156 0.61 -9.38 -4.64
CA ASN A 156 -0.54 -9.90 -5.37
C ASN A 156 -0.28 -11.32 -5.89
N GLY A 157 -1.23 -12.23 -5.60
CA GLY A 157 -1.20 -13.61 -6.08
C GLY A 157 -0.19 -14.52 -5.37
N LEU A 158 0.39 -14.06 -4.26
CA LEU A 158 1.18 -14.91 -3.37
C LEU A 158 0.27 -15.58 -2.32
N ASP A 159 0.67 -16.78 -1.92
CA ASP A 159 0.12 -17.45 -0.75
C ASP A 159 0.64 -16.80 0.56
N PRO A 160 0.05 -17.10 1.72
CA PRO A 160 0.48 -16.50 2.99
C PRO A 160 1.96 -16.71 3.32
N GLU A 161 2.54 -17.85 2.92
CA GLU A 161 3.97 -18.13 3.11
C GLU A 161 4.83 -17.24 2.19
N GLY A 162 4.41 -17.07 0.94
CA GLY A 162 5.03 -16.17 -0.02
C GLY A 162 5.01 -14.72 0.45
N VAL A 163 3.87 -14.24 0.97
CA VAL A 163 3.74 -12.90 1.55
C VAL A 163 4.72 -12.71 2.71
N LYS A 164 4.77 -13.66 3.66
CA LYS A 164 5.70 -13.62 4.80
C LYS A 164 7.16 -13.58 4.33
N TRP A 165 7.50 -14.38 3.33
CA TRP A 165 8.84 -14.40 2.76
C TRP A 165 9.21 -13.06 2.11
N VAL A 166 8.33 -12.47 1.28
CA VAL A 166 8.59 -11.17 0.62
C VAL A 166 8.77 -10.04 1.66
N ARG A 167 7.93 -10.01 2.70
CA ARG A 167 8.06 -9.05 3.80
C ARG A 167 9.42 -9.16 4.51
N GLY A 168 9.85 -10.40 4.80
CA GLY A 168 11.17 -10.66 5.35
C GLY A 168 12.30 -10.20 4.44
N LEU A 169 12.14 -10.40 3.13
CA LEU A 169 13.08 -9.92 2.11
C LEU A 169 13.18 -8.38 2.13
N PHE A 170 12.07 -7.65 2.12
CA PHE A 170 12.09 -6.19 2.12
C PHE A 170 12.76 -5.62 3.36
N ARG A 171 12.43 -6.12 4.54
CA ARG A 171 13.07 -5.70 5.79
C ARG A 171 14.57 -5.98 5.81
N ARG A 172 15.01 -7.14 5.30
CA ARG A 172 16.43 -7.46 5.17
C ARG A 172 17.14 -6.49 4.23
N LEU A 173 16.58 -6.23 3.05
CA LEU A 173 17.15 -5.31 2.06
C LEU A 173 17.24 -3.87 2.58
N ALA A 174 16.21 -3.40 3.28
CA ALA A 174 16.24 -2.11 3.97
C ALA A 174 17.31 -2.09 5.08
N GLY A 175 17.39 -3.15 5.91
CA GLY A 175 18.42 -3.29 6.94
C GLY A 175 19.85 -3.33 6.39
N GLU A 176 20.05 -3.72 5.13
CA GLU A 176 21.31 -3.61 4.39
C GLU A 176 21.61 -2.17 3.92
N GLY A 177 20.72 -1.20 4.21
CA GLY A 177 20.86 0.21 3.82
C GLY A 177 20.30 0.53 2.43
N ARG A 178 19.57 -0.39 1.78
CA ARG A 178 18.96 -0.14 0.46
C ARG A 178 17.68 0.67 0.58
N THR A 179 17.33 1.37 -0.49
CA THR A 179 16.03 2.04 -0.63
C THR A 179 15.02 1.03 -1.15
N VAL A 180 13.97 0.75 -0.38
CA VAL A 180 12.90 -0.19 -0.77
C VAL A 180 11.58 0.57 -0.88
N PHE A 181 11.01 0.65 -2.09
CA PHE A 181 9.78 1.36 -2.40
C PHE A 181 8.74 0.39 -2.94
N VAL A 182 7.63 0.23 -2.23
CA VAL A 182 6.63 -0.83 -2.48
C VAL A 182 5.26 -0.21 -2.63
N SER A 183 4.62 -0.36 -3.79
CA SER A 183 3.22 0.04 -3.95
C SER A 183 2.26 -1.03 -3.42
N SER A 184 1.15 -0.58 -2.86
CA SER A 184 -0.02 -1.41 -2.54
C SER A 184 -1.31 -0.58 -2.57
N HIS A 185 -2.44 -1.24 -2.73
CA HIS A 185 -3.76 -0.66 -2.51
C HIS A 185 -4.37 -1.10 -1.16
N LEU A 186 -3.68 -1.97 -0.41
CA LEU A 186 -4.12 -2.52 0.87
C LEU A 186 -3.27 -1.97 2.02
N MET A 187 -3.92 -1.27 2.95
CA MET A 187 -3.26 -0.76 4.15
C MET A 187 -2.70 -1.87 5.03
N THR A 188 -3.44 -2.97 5.18
CA THR A 188 -3.06 -4.15 5.98
C THR A 188 -1.74 -4.80 5.53
N GLU A 189 -1.38 -4.67 4.25
CA GLU A 189 -0.08 -5.13 3.75
C GLU A 189 1.05 -4.23 4.24
N MET A 190 0.84 -2.93 4.25
CA MET A 190 1.84 -1.94 4.62
C MET A 190 2.05 -1.86 6.13
N GLU A 191 0.99 -2.00 6.92
CA GLU A 191 1.03 -2.01 8.39
C GLU A 191 2.09 -2.98 8.95
N SER A 192 2.24 -4.11 8.30
CA SER A 192 3.18 -5.15 8.73
C SER A 192 4.53 -5.13 7.99
N THR A 193 4.75 -4.18 7.06
CA THR A 193 5.90 -4.20 6.16
C THR A 193 6.65 -2.88 6.11
N ALA A 194 5.93 -1.75 6.07
CA ALA A 194 6.50 -0.43 5.86
C ALA A 194 6.97 0.24 7.15
N ASP A 195 7.98 1.08 7.04
CA ASP A 195 8.46 2.00 8.08
C ASP A 195 7.86 3.40 7.85
N GLU A 196 7.70 3.77 6.57
CA GLU A 196 7.15 5.04 6.11
C GLU A 196 6.06 4.82 5.07
N LEU A 197 5.14 5.77 4.97
CA LEU A 197 4.06 5.77 4.00
C LEU A 197 4.09 7.03 3.14
N VAL A 198 3.83 6.84 1.86
CA VAL A 198 3.44 7.87 0.91
C VAL A 198 2.05 7.49 0.41
N VAL A 199 1.05 8.27 0.79
CA VAL A 199 -0.36 8.02 0.45
C VAL A 199 -0.78 8.99 -0.63
N ILE A 200 -1.36 8.47 -1.71
CA ILE A 200 -1.88 9.28 -2.82
C ILE A 200 -3.34 8.97 -3.12
N GLY A 201 -4.06 9.99 -3.62
CA GLY A 201 -5.43 9.85 -4.12
C GLY A 201 -5.64 10.78 -5.31
N ARG A 202 -6.27 10.31 -6.37
CA ARG A 202 -6.52 11.07 -7.64
C ARG A 202 -5.28 11.78 -8.20
N GLY A 203 -4.12 11.16 -8.03
CA GLY A 203 -2.85 11.71 -8.50
C GLY A 203 -2.20 12.74 -7.59
N GLU A 204 -2.79 13.08 -6.46
CA GLU A 204 -2.29 14.07 -5.49
C GLU A 204 -1.76 13.39 -4.23
N LEU A 205 -0.80 14.04 -3.55
CA LEU A 205 -0.26 13.58 -2.28
C LEU A 205 -1.26 13.86 -1.15
N ILE A 206 -1.58 12.83 -0.37
CA ILE A 206 -2.42 12.92 0.82
C ILE A 206 -1.56 12.97 2.08
N ALA A 207 -0.57 12.07 2.19
CA ALA A 207 0.35 12.01 3.32
C ALA A 207 1.71 11.46 2.90
N ALA A 208 2.78 11.92 3.57
CA ALA A 208 4.13 11.36 3.46
C ALA A 208 4.79 11.42 4.84
N GLU A 209 4.71 10.32 5.60
CA GLU A 209 5.08 10.30 7.01
C GLU A 209 5.44 8.89 7.51
N GLY A 210 5.96 8.77 8.72
CA GLY A 210 6.20 7.48 9.39
C GLY A 210 4.91 6.71 9.64
N LEU A 211 4.98 5.36 9.53
CA LEU A 211 3.82 4.50 9.80
C LEU A 211 3.24 4.75 11.20
N ALA A 212 4.08 4.98 12.21
CA ALA A 212 3.64 5.28 13.58
C ALA A 212 2.91 6.62 13.69
N GLU A 213 3.34 7.64 12.93
CA GLU A 213 2.70 8.95 12.88
C GLU A 213 1.34 8.87 12.19
N PHE A 214 1.28 8.13 11.08
CA PHE A 214 0.03 7.85 10.37
C PHE A 214 -0.96 7.09 11.27
N ALA A 215 -0.47 6.08 12.03
CA ALA A 215 -1.26 5.36 13.01
C ALA A 215 -1.82 6.28 14.10
N ALA A 216 -1.03 7.24 14.57
CA ALA A 216 -1.45 8.19 15.62
C ALA A 216 -2.54 9.15 15.14
N ARG A 217 -2.62 9.49 13.85
CA ARG A 217 -3.72 10.28 13.26
C ARG A 217 -5.05 9.53 13.28
N GLY A 218 -5.02 8.22 13.00
CA GLY A 218 -6.19 7.35 13.04
C GLY A 218 -6.66 7.00 14.44
N THR A 219 -5.90 7.33 15.48
CA THR A 219 -6.27 7.13 16.89
C THR A 219 -7.22 8.19 17.44
N ARG A 220 -8.30 8.50 16.75
CA ARG A 220 -9.54 8.74 17.49
C ARG A 220 -9.93 7.38 18.04
N SER A 221 -9.62 7.14 19.31
CA SER A 221 -10.07 5.93 20.00
C SER A 221 -11.58 5.87 19.88
N SER A 222 -12.09 5.06 18.98
CA SER A 222 -13.52 4.81 18.89
C SER A 222 -13.82 3.64 19.83
N VAL A 223 -14.78 3.83 20.71
CA VAL A 223 -15.29 2.76 21.56
C VAL A 223 -16.57 2.24 20.92
N ARG A 224 -16.57 0.98 20.53
CA ARG A 224 -17.78 0.30 20.06
C ARG A 224 -18.60 -0.12 21.25
N VAL A 225 -19.85 0.30 21.29
CA VAL A 225 -20.77 0.05 22.40
C VAL A 225 -22.05 -0.57 21.88
N GLY A 226 -22.39 -1.74 22.38
CA GLY A 226 -23.68 -2.40 22.12
C GLY A 226 -24.62 -2.21 23.31
N THR A 227 -25.80 -1.63 23.11
CA THR A 227 -26.80 -1.45 24.16
C THR A 227 -28.22 -1.47 23.60
N ARG A 228 -29.21 -1.76 24.46
CA ARG A 228 -30.64 -1.60 24.11
C ARG A 228 -31.17 -0.20 24.38
N GLN A 229 -30.39 0.63 25.07
CA GLN A 229 -30.71 1.99 25.47
C GLN A 229 -29.83 2.99 24.69
N GLY A 230 -29.69 2.79 23.35
CA GLY A 230 -28.78 3.54 22.50
C GLY A 230 -29.06 5.03 22.50
N ALA A 231 -30.31 5.46 22.40
CA ALA A 231 -30.67 6.87 22.39
C ALA A 231 -30.29 7.58 23.71
N GLU A 232 -30.60 6.98 24.86
CA GLU A 232 -30.26 7.55 26.20
C GLU A 232 -28.75 7.61 26.38
N LEU A 233 -28.03 6.56 26.02
CA LEU A 233 -26.56 6.55 26.12
C LEU A 233 -25.92 7.59 25.19
N THR A 234 -26.46 7.78 23.98
CA THR A 234 -25.99 8.81 23.05
C THR A 234 -26.10 10.20 23.64
N GLU A 235 -27.23 10.55 24.25
CA GLU A 235 -27.43 11.86 24.88
C GLU A 235 -26.41 12.09 26.01
N LEU A 236 -26.20 11.09 26.87
CA LEU A 236 -25.29 11.19 28.01
C LEU A 236 -23.82 11.34 27.55
N LEU A 237 -23.38 10.53 26.58
CA LEU A 237 -22.01 10.59 26.09
C LEU A 237 -21.75 11.89 25.30
N THR A 238 -22.74 12.36 24.55
CA THR A 238 -22.64 13.64 23.83
C THR A 238 -22.56 14.84 24.82
N ALA A 239 -23.26 14.78 25.93
CA ALA A 239 -23.16 15.78 27.00
C ALA A 239 -21.76 15.83 27.65
N GLU A 240 -21.01 14.73 27.63
CA GLU A 240 -19.61 14.63 28.04
C GLU A 240 -18.59 15.00 26.93
N GLY A 241 -19.08 15.46 25.78
CA GLY A 241 -18.24 15.91 24.67
C GLY A 241 -17.81 14.81 23.72
N ALA A 242 -18.42 13.61 23.78
CA ALA A 242 -18.20 12.57 22.79
C ALA A 242 -18.98 12.85 21.49
N ASP A 243 -18.38 12.40 20.37
CA ASP A 243 -19.10 12.24 19.12
C ASP A 243 -19.59 10.79 19.01
N VAL A 244 -20.91 10.60 18.87
CA VAL A 244 -21.57 9.29 18.88
C VAL A 244 -22.29 9.07 17.57
N THR A 245 -21.91 8.02 16.83
CA THR A 245 -22.53 7.67 15.56
C THR A 245 -23.10 6.24 15.60
N PRO A 246 -24.23 5.97 14.93
CA PRO A 246 -24.75 4.63 14.79
C PRO A 246 -23.77 3.75 13.98
N ALA A 247 -23.40 2.58 14.53
CA ALA A 247 -22.50 1.63 13.89
C ALA A 247 -23.20 0.35 13.39
N GLY A 248 -24.55 0.35 13.33
CA GLY A 248 -25.37 -0.77 12.93
C GLY A 248 -26.15 -1.37 14.09
N GLY A 249 -26.78 -2.52 13.87
CA GLY A 249 -27.53 -3.28 14.90
C GLY A 249 -27.93 -4.64 14.34
N ASP A 250 -27.89 -5.68 15.17
CA ASP A 250 -28.21 -7.06 14.78
C ASP A 250 -29.60 -7.53 15.27
N GLY A 251 -30.48 -6.60 15.64
CA GLY A 251 -31.80 -6.88 16.21
C GLY A 251 -31.76 -7.24 17.71
N ARG A 252 -30.58 -7.32 18.32
CA ARG A 252 -30.40 -7.55 19.77
C ARG A 252 -30.08 -6.27 20.55
N GLY A 253 -29.74 -5.19 19.84
CA GLY A 253 -29.41 -3.88 20.38
C GLY A 253 -28.89 -2.95 19.30
N GLU A 254 -28.73 -1.69 19.66
CA GLU A 254 -28.05 -0.68 18.82
C GLU A 254 -26.53 -0.76 19.06
N LEU A 255 -25.76 -0.74 17.99
CA LEU A 255 -24.31 -0.58 18.04
C LEU A 255 -23.96 0.89 17.79
N LEU A 256 -23.22 1.47 18.71
CA LEU A 256 -22.76 2.84 18.65
C LEU A 256 -21.22 2.87 18.52
N ALA A 257 -20.71 3.80 17.72
CA ALA A 257 -19.30 4.16 17.70
C ALA A 257 -19.15 5.50 18.44
N VAL A 258 -18.38 5.49 19.51
CA VAL A 258 -18.16 6.64 20.41
C VAL A 258 -16.72 7.10 20.23
N THR A 259 -16.50 8.35 19.86
CA THR A 259 -15.17 8.98 19.75
C THR A 259 -15.04 10.12 20.76
N GLY A 260 -13.83 10.35 21.25
CA GLY A 260 -13.55 11.41 22.21
C GLY A 260 -13.55 10.98 23.68
N LEU A 261 -14.04 9.77 24.02
CA LEU A 261 -13.97 9.21 25.37
C LEU A 261 -13.26 7.85 25.38
N SER A 262 -12.62 7.52 26.51
CA SER A 262 -12.04 6.19 26.71
C SER A 262 -13.12 5.15 27.03
N SER A 263 -12.81 3.85 26.81
CA SER A 263 -13.71 2.76 27.17
C SER A 263 -14.08 2.74 28.65
N GLU A 264 -13.12 3.09 29.52
CA GLU A 264 -13.33 3.20 30.95
C GLU A 264 -14.35 4.30 31.26
N ARG A 265 -14.24 5.48 30.61
CA ARG A 265 -15.18 6.58 30.83
C ARG A 265 -16.57 6.25 30.32
N VAL A 266 -16.67 5.62 29.16
CA VAL A 266 -17.96 5.12 28.63
C VAL A 266 -18.61 4.12 29.57
N ALA A 267 -17.82 3.18 30.12
CA ALA A 267 -18.30 2.21 31.10
C ALA A 267 -18.79 2.88 32.39
N GLU A 268 -18.06 3.87 32.89
CA GLU A 268 -18.45 4.66 34.08
C GLU A 268 -19.79 5.37 33.88
N VAL A 269 -19.96 6.08 32.75
CA VAL A 269 -21.21 6.77 32.41
C VAL A 269 -22.38 5.78 32.34
N ALA A 270 -22.22 4.69 31.64
CA ALA A 270 -23.22 3.66 31.52
C ALA A 270 -23.60 3.07 32.91
N PHE A 271 -22.61 2.79 33.74
CA PHE A 271 -22.83 2.28 35.11
C PHE A 271 -23.59 3.30 35.99
N GLN A 272 -23.21 4.58 35.99
CA GLN A 272 -23.85 5.63 36.76
C GLN A 272 -25.33 5.77 36.40
N HIS A 273 -25.67 5.61 35.13
CA HIS A 273 -27.04 5.73 34.62
C HIS A 273 -27.77 4.40 34.50
N ARG A 274 -27.19 3.28 35.01
CA ARG A 274 -27.76 1.92 35.01
C ARG A 274 -28.09 1.41 33.59
N ILE A 275 -27.31 1.84 32.61
CA ILE A 275 -27.43 1.38 31.22
C ILE A 275 -26.67 0.07 31.08
N MET A 276 -27.37 -0.97 30.59
CA MET A 276 -26.74 -2.26 30.35
C MET A 276 -25.98 -2.25 29.02
N LEU A 277 -24.69 -2.55 29.06
CA LEU A 277 -23.86 -2.73 27.89
C LEU A 277 -23.81 -4.23 27.51
N GLY A 278 -24.19 -4.55 26.29
CA GLY A 278 -24.03 -5.89 25.71
C GLY A 278 -22.67 -6.08 25.06
N GLU A 279 -22.04 -4.98 24.62
CA GLU A 279 -20.70 -4.94 24.05
C GLU A 279 -20.02 -3.64 24.48
N LEU A 280 -18.74 -3.74 24.84
CA LEU A 280 -17.87 -2.58 25.06
C LEU A 280 -16.49 -2.96 24.57
N THR A 281 -16.14 -2.51 23.38
CA THR A 281 -14.86 -2.82 22.76
C THR A 281 -14.13 -1.52 22.44
N ALA A 282 -12.98 -1.32 23.07
CA ALA A 282 -12.09 -0.23 22.69
C ALA A 282 -11.55 -0.57 21.28
N GLY A 283 -12.09 0.08 20.26
CA GLY A 283 -11.56 0.07 18.92
C GLY A 283 -10.47 1.11 18.82
N ARG A 284 -9.27 0.71 18.45
CA ARG A 284 -8.40 1.66 17.75
C ARG A 284 -8.96 1.70 16.35
N SER A 285 -9.26 2.91 15.83
CA SER A 285 -9.52 3.03 14.39
C SER A 285 -8.40 2.27 13.68
N SER A 286 -8.76 1.29 12.86
CA SER A 286 -7.74 0.53 12.15
C SER A 286 -7.00 1.52 11.23
N LEU A 287 -5.72 1.29 10.99
CA LEU A 287 -4.98 2.07 9.99
C LEU A 287 -5.71 2.06 8.64
N GLU A 288 -6.49 1.01 8.39
CA GLU A 288 -7.34 0.86 7.22
C GLU A 288 -8.53 1.83 7.23
N GLU A 289 -9.18 2.06 8.39
CA GLU A 289 -10.25 3.07 8.53
C GLU A 289 -9.69 4.48 8.31
N ALA A 290 -8.55 4.82 8.91
CA ALA A 290 -7.88 6.09 8.68
C ALA A 290 -7.50 6.29 7.20
N PHE A 291 -7.00 5.24 6.55
CA PHE A 291 -6.69 5.27 5.13
C PHE A 291 -7.95 5.44 4.28
N MET A 292 -9.03 4.72 4.58
CA MET A 292 -10.31 4.83 3.88
C MET A 292 -10.94 6.21 4.05
N GLU A 293 -10.88 6.79 5.24
CA GLU A 293 -11.37 8.15 5.50
C GLU A 293 -10.60 9.21 4.70
N LEU A 294 -9.26 9.14 4.70
CA LEU A 294 -8.40 10.04 3.96
C LEU A 294 -8.52 9.89 2.44
N THR A 295 -8.91 8.71 1.95
CA THR A 295 -9.03 8.41 0.53
C THR A 295 -10.48 8.36 0.03
N ALA A 296 -11.48 8.56 0.89
CA ALA A 296 -12.91 8.43 0.56
C ALA A 296 -13.31 9.28 -0.65
N ASP A 297 -12.86 10.53 -0.73
CA ASP A 297 -13.10 11.43 -1.86
C ASP A 297 -12.29 11.06 -3.12
N SER A 298 -11.36 10.09 -3.01
CA SER A 298 -10.40 9.73 -4.06
C SER A 298 -10.74 8.45 -4.81
N VAL A 299 -11.85 7.78 -4.48
CA VAL A 299 -12.30 6.55 -5.15
C VAL A 299 -13.05 6.87 -6.44
N GLU A 300 -12.51 6.46 -7.58
CA GLU A 300 -13.06 6.76 -8.92
C GLU A 300 -14.38 6.02 -9.24
N TYR A 301 -14.66 4.89 -8.54
CA TYR A 301 -15.83 4.02 -8.74
C TYR A 301 -16.57 3.72 -7.44
N GLY A 302 -16.83 4.74 -6.61
CA GLY A 302 -17.72 4.59 -5.47
C GLY A 302 -19.16 4.36 -5.96
N ALA A 303 -19.75 3.19 -5.69
CA ALA A 303 -21.17 2.99 -5.89
C ALA A 303 -21.92 4.00 -5.00
N ARG A 304 -22.50 5.03 -5.61
CA ARG A 304 -23.43 5.91 -4.89
C ARG A 304 -24.59 5.03 -4.41
N PRO A 305 -24.96 5.07 -3.12
CA PRO A 305 -26.19 4.43 -2.67
C PRO A 305 -27.34 4.99 -3.50
N ALA A 306 -28.13 4.10 -4.11
CA ALA A 306 -29.30 4.48 -4.87
C ALA A 306 -30.24 5.27 -3.93
N THR A 307 -30.46 6.53 -4.25
CA THR A 307 -31.51 7.34 -3.62
C THR A 307 -32.84 6.64 -3.91
N PRO A 308 -33.65 6.25 -2.91
CA PRO A 308 -34.96 5.67 -3.19
C PRO A 308 -35.80 6.74 -3.89
N GLU A 309 -36.28 6.40 -5.11
CA GLU A 309 -37.25 7.26 -5.80
C GLU A 309 -38.53 7.37 -4.95
N PRO A 310 -39.09 8.59 -4.79
CA PRO A 310 -40.36 8.76 -4.11
C PRO A 310 -41.44 8.06 -4.90
N GLY A 311 -42.06 7.01 -4.27
CA GLY A 311 -43.07 6.17 -4.85
C GLY A 311 -44.21 6.99 -5.45
N THR A 312 -44.46 6.77 -6.74
CA THR A 312 -45.66 7.23 -7.45
C THR A 312 -46.83 6.38 -6.95
N THR A 313 -47.61 6.94 -6.05
CA THR A 313 -48.92 6.41 -5.67
C THR A 313 -49.85 6.51 -6.89
N ARG A 314 -50.37 5.39 -7.34
CA ARG A 314 -51.61 5.27 -8.12
C ARG A 314 -52.65 4.56 -7.29
#